data_52586e40cd64222cf8e96854e0b4d168
#
_entry.id   52586e40cd64222cf8e96854e0b4d168
#
_cell.length_a   1.000
_cell.length_b   1.000
_cell.length_c   1.000
_cell.angle_alpha   90.00
_cell.angle_beta   90.00
_cell.angle_gamma   90.00
#
_symmetry.space_group_name_H-M   'P 1'
#
loop_
_entity.id
_entity.type
_entity.pdbx_description
1 polymer ?
#
loop_
_entity_poly.entity_id
_entity_poly.type
_entity_poly.pdbx_seq_one_letter_code
_entity_poly.pdbx_strand_id
1 'polypeptide(L)'
;MGPAMARPLAERGFQVVMQSVRGTFGSGGTFDPLRRERDDGLATIEWIRSQPWYGGSIVLTGPSYLGYVQWAVADAAPDVVAMIPQVTNADLTLEFVRPDGLSLETPFIWGVMVAGQERRGAMVRQVLEARKQRRAIATIPLGRADEAMLGRRDDYLQDILVHDSGSERWAGIDHTARVPLVQAPVSSVAGWYDIFLPGQLRDFGTLQALGRNPRLTVGPWTHSSPELFSESLNETLAFGLAHARGQAPPNREPVRLWMMGEEAWREFPSWPPPGYGPTRFALGARGALSAEAPGATGHDGYRYDAADPTPAAGGVRMIVSGLGAKRLTGRVDNRELEARPDVLVYSTPPLERDVEVVGNVTAEIWFKSSVPFADVFVRLCDVDGSGRSTNVCDGLVSLRTADELSCVRIALWPTAHRFRSGHRIRVQVSSGSFPRFARNPGTGESHATATRLVAADQEVWFGVDHPSAIVLPTAVA
;
A
#
# COMPACT_ATOMS: atom_id res chain seq x y z
N MET A 1 7.82 7.31 20.01
CA MET A 1 7.14 5.96 19.89
C MET A 1 7.75 4.93 20.85
N GLY A 2 9.06 4.81 20.95
CA GLY A 2 9.75 3.74 21.67
C GLY A 2 9.24 3.43 23.08
N PRO A 3 9.29 4.36 24.03
CA PRO A 3 8.86 4.05 25.42
C PRO A 3 7.37 3.73 25.55
N ALA A 4 6.51 4.33 24.70
CA ALA A 4 5.06 4.07 24.73
C ALA A 4 4.70 2.65 24.26
N MET A 5 5.48 2.07 23.35
CA MET A 5 5.30 0.69 22.88
C MET A 5 5.97 -0.31 23.83
N ALA A 6 7.12 0.01 24.36
CA ALA A 6 7.91 -0.89 25.22
C ALA A 6 7.26 -1.13 26.59
N ARG A 7 6.74 -0.08 27.23
CA ARG A 7 6.23 -0.13 28.60
C ARG A 7 5.09 -1.15 28.79
N PRO A 8 4.04 -1.20 27.96
CA PRO A 8 2.97 -2.20 28.11
C PRO A 8 3.45 -3.65 27.99
N LEU A 9 4.49 -3.90 27.19
CA LEU A 9 5.10 -5.22 27.05
C LEU A 9 5.94 -5.57 28.28
N ALA A 10 6.76 -4.63 28.77
CA ALA A 10 7.59 -4.82 29.96
C ALA A 10 6.74 -5.07 31.21
N GLU A 11 5.62 -4.36 31.39
CA GLU A 11 4.67 -4.55 32.50
C GLU A 11 4.03 -5.97 32.50
N ARG A 12 4.13 -6.71 31.37
CA ARG A 12 3.61 -8.09 31.22
C ARG A 12 4.71 -9.16 31.19
N GLY A 13 5.94 -8.77 31.54
CA GLY A 13 7.04 -9.70 31.78
C GLY A 13 8.00 -9.88 30.60
N PHE A 14 7.90 -9.08 29.53
CA PHE A 14 8.91 -9.07 28.49
C PHE A 14 10.14 -8.24 28.89
N GLN A 15 11.32 -8.74 28.57
CA GLN A 15 12.50 -7.90 28.42
C GLN A 15 12.43 -7.26 27.03
N VAL A 16 12.28 -5.93 26.98
CA VAL A 16 12.06 -5.23 25.71
C VAL A 16 13.36 -4.59 25.23
N VAL A 17 13.85 -5.03 24.07
CA VAL A 17 15.01 -4.46 23.40
C VAL A 17 14.55 -3.59 22.25
N MET A 18 14.96 -2.34 22.23
CA MET A 18 14.76 -1.39 21.14
C MET A 18 16.10 -0.82 20.73
N GLN A 19 16.43 -0.95 19.46
CA GLN A 19 17.72 -0.52 18.91
C GLN A 19 17.50 0.58 17.87
N SER A 20 18.32 1.63 17.93
CA SER A 20 18.43 2.59 16.84
C SER A 20 19.17 1.94 15.68
N VAL A 21 18.71 2.17 14.46
CA VAL A 21 19.37 1.71 13.24
C VAL A 21 20.76 2.33 13.13
N ARG A 22 21.71 1.59 12.54
CA ARG A 22 23.09 2.04 12.27
C ARG A 22 23.09 3.47 11.69
N GLY A 23 23.95 4.34 12.25
CA GLY A 23 24.09 5.73 11.82
C GLY A 23 22.96 6.67 12.25
N THR A 24 22.07 6.22 13.18
CA THR A 24 21.00 7.07 13.73
C THR A 24 21.07 7.15 15.25
N PHE A 25 20.72 8.31 15.82
CA PHE A 25 20.72 8.60 17.26
C PHE A 25 22.06 8.23 17.92
N GLY A 26 22.07 7.28 18.85
CA GLY A 26 23.27 6.82 19.55
C GLY A 26 24.03 5.68 18.86
N SER A 27 23.52 5.13 17.76
CA SER A 27 24.19 4.06 17.01
C SER A 27 25.25 4.61 16.06
N GLY A 28 26.45 4.03 16.10
CA GLY A 28 27.58 4.43 15.25
C GLY A 28 27.40 4.01 13.79
N GLY A 29 28.36 4.42 12.94
CA GLY A 29 28.40 4.09 11.50
C GLY A 29 27.64 5.09 10.64
N THR A 30 27.33 4.68 9.40
CA THR A 30 26.62 5.50 8.41
C THR A 30 25.23 4.92 8.19
N PHE A 31 24.23 5.78 8.13
CA PHE A 31 22.86 5.39 7.81
C PHE A 31 22.72 5.09 6.32
N ASP A 32 22.40 3.86 6.01
CA ASP A 32 22.06 3.37 4.68
C ASP A 32 20.83 2.46 4.83
N PRO A 33 19.62 3.01 4.73
CA PRO A 33 18.40 2.33 5.14
C PRO A 33 18.15 1.06 4.36
N LEU A 34 17.60 0.06 5.04
CA LEU A 34 17.16 -1.24 4.53
C LEU A 34 18.29 -2.23 4.17
N ARG A 35 19.56 -1.79 4.04
CA ARG A 35 20.64 -2.64 3.52
C ARG A 35 21.44 -3.41 4.56
N ARG A 36 21.46 -2.92 5.80
CA ARG A 36 22.28 -3.50 6.89
C ARG A 36 21.46 -4.24 7.95
N GLU A 37 20.15 -4.25 7.81
CA GLU A 37 19.21 -4.74 8.83
C GLU A 37 19.39 -6.22 9.13
N ARG A 38 19.79 -7.02 8.15
CA ARG A 38 20.08 -8.44 8.38
C ARG A 38 21.33 -8.63 9.24
N ASP A 39 22.44 -8.03 8.86
CA ASP A 39 23.73 -8.20 9.57
C ASP A 39 23.61 -7.63 10.99
N ASP A 40 23.05 -6.42 11.11
CA ASP A 40 22.87 -5.73 12.38
C ASP A 40 21.84 -6.44 13.27
N GLY A 41 20.77 -6.96 12.67
CA GLY A 41 19.73 -7.69 13.40
C GLY A 41 20.24 -9.03 13.94
N LEU A 42 20.99 -9.80 13.14
CA LEU A 42 21.61 -11.05 13.60
C LEU A 42 22.65 -10.81 14.70
N ALA A 43 23.48 -9.77 14.56
CA ALA A 43 24.42 -9.37 15.63
C ALA A 43 23.68 -8.98 16.91
N THR A 44 22.52 -8.31 16.79
CA THR A 44 21.69 -7.95 17.94
C THR A 44 21.10 -9.18 18.64
N ILE A 45 20.65 -10.18 17.85
CA ILE A 45 20.15 -11.44 18.38
C ILE A 45 21.27 -12.18 19.15
N GLU A 46 22.49 -12.26 18.61
CA GLU A 46 23.63 -12.85 19.29
C GLU A 46 23.97 -12.11 20.58
N TRP A 47 23.91 -10.76 20.55
CA TRP A 47 24.10 -9.97 21.77
C TRP A 47 23.02 -10.25 22.81
N ILE A 48 21.73 -10.37 22.43
CA ILE A 48 20.63 -10.74 23.32
C ILE A 48 20.90 -12.09 23.98
N ARG A 49 21.33 -13.10 23.20
CA ARG A 49 21.66 -14.45 23.69
C ARG A 49 22.77 -14.45 24.73
N SER A 50 23.70 -13.51 24.65
CA SER A 50 24.79 -13.37 25.61
C SER A 50 24.41 -12.69 26.92
N GLN A 51 23.20 -12.16 27.04
CA GLN A 51 22.79 -11.41 28.21
C GLN A 51 22.30 -12.33 29.36
N PRO A 52 22.61 -12.01 30.63
CA PRO A 52 22.23 -12.85 31.77
C PRO A 52 20.69 -12.92 32.00
N TRP A 53 19.92 -12.01 31.42
CA TRP A 53 18.46 -11.98 31.46
C TRP A 53 17.78 -12.70 30.29
N TYR A 54 18.53 -13.26 29.36
CA TYR A 54 17.97 -13.98 28.22
C TYR A 54 17.30 -15.27 28.68
N GLY A 55 15.99 -15.40 28.37
CA GLY A 55 15.14 -16.52 28.80
C GLY A 55 15.02 -17.65 27.79
N GLY A 56 15.81 -17.68 26.69
CA GLY A 56 15.80 -18.76 25.70
C GLY A 56 14.79 -18.58 24.57
N SER A 57 13.99 -17.50 24.56
CA SER A 57 13.02 -17.23 23.50
C SER A 57 12.94 -15.74 23.14
N ILE A 58 12.67 -15.46 21.87
CA ILE A 58 12.52 -14.12 21.32
C ILE A 58 11.16 -13.98 20.65
N VAL A 59 10.48 -12.85 20.87
CA VAL A 59 9.29 -12.44 20.15
C VAL A 59 9.65 -11.19 19.33
N LEU A 60 9.44 -11.24 18.02
CA LEU A 60 9.65 -10.10 17.14
C LEU A 60 8.31 -9.37 16.92
N THR A 61 8.28 -8.05 17.11
CA THR A 61 7.07 -7.24 16.93
C THR A 61 7.41 -5.82 16.52
N GLY A 62 6.57 -5.23 15.71
CA GLY A 62 6.69 -3.82 15.33
C GLY A 62 6.08 -3.48 13.98
N PRO A 63 5.68 -2.20 13.78
CA PRO A 63 5.08 -1.73 12.54
C PRO A 63 6.14 -1.27 11.54
N SER A 64 5.78 -1.29 10.25
CA SER A 64 6.54 -0.64 9.17
C SER A 64 7.98 -1.15 9.11
N TYR A 65 8.96 -0.28 9.19
CA TYR A 65 10.39 -0.64 9.22
C TYR A 65 10.72 -1.65 10.32
N LEU A 66 10.11 -1.52 11.52
CA LEU A 66 10.29 -2.48 12.62
C LEU A 66 9.66 -3.86 12.31
N GLY A 67 8.73 -3.91 11.38
CA GLY A 67 8.20 -5.16 10.84
C GLY A 67 9.11 -5.75 9.76
N TYR A 68 9.65 -4.91 8.89
CA TYR A 68 10.58 -5.32 7.85
C TYR A 68 11.84 -6.00 8.41
N VAL A 69 12.44 -5.43 9.48
CA VAL A 69 13.63 -6.03 10.09
C VAL A 69 13.37 -7.42 10.68
N GLN A 70 12.12 -7.79 10.98
CA GLN A 70 11.76 -9.15 11.41
C GLN A 70 12.00 -10.15 10.27
N TRP A 71 11.56 -9.82 9.05
CA TRP A 71 11.78 -10.64 7.85
C TRP A 71 13.25 -10.80 7.49
N ALA A 72 14.07 -9.78 7.81
CA ALA A 72 15.49 -9.82 7.57
C ALA A 72 16.23 -10.91 8.37
N VAL A 73 15.73 -11.31 9.55
CA VAL A 73 16.47 -12.17 10.50
C VAL A 73 15.76 -13.47 10.86
N ALA A 74 14.45 -13.57 10.73
CA ALA A 74 13.67 -14.66 11.31
C ALA A 74 13.99 -16.06 10.76
N ASP A 75 14.47 -16.14 9.52
CA ASP A 75 14.90 -17.41 8.90
C ASP A 75 16.17 -18.02 9.56
N ALA A 76 16.99 -17.19 10.20
CA ALA A 76 18.27 -17.58 10.81
C ALA A 76 18.24 -17.56 12.37
N ALA A 77 17.10 -17.32 12.98
CA ALA A 77 16.93 -17.22 14.43
C ALA A 77 15.93 -18.26 14.97
N PRO A 78 16.38 -19.49 15.25
CA PRO A 78 15.48 -20.61 15.65
C PRO A 78 14.84 -20.43 17.03
N ASP A 79 15.33 -19.51 17.85
CA ASP A 79 14.78 -19.11 19.14
C ASP A 79 13.74 -17.99 19.03
N VAL A 80 13.44 -17.51 17.81
CA VAL A 80 12.26 -16.69 17.57
C VAL A 80 11.02 -17.58 17.63
N VAL A 81 10.24 -17.40 18.68
CA VAL A 81 9.03 -18.22 18.96
C VAL A 81 7.74 -17.60 18.45
N ALA A 82 7.76 -16.31 18.07
CA ALA A 82 6.64 -15.63 17.41
C ALA A 82 7.11 -14.38 16.66
N MET A 83 6.44 -14.08 15.53
CA MET A 83 6.57 -12.85 14.78
C MET A 83 5.23 -12.14 14.65
N ILE A 84 5.21 -10.84 14.93
CA ILE A 84 4.03 -10.00 14.75
C ILE A 84 4.38 -8.81 13.84
N PRO A 85 4.55 -9.04 12.52
CA PRO A 85 4.81 -7.98 11.55
C PRO A 85 3.53 -7.17 11.31
N GLN A 86 3.63 -5.84 11.43
CA GLN A 86 2.49 -4.94 11.35
C GLN A 86 2.72 -3.94 10.25
N VAL A 87 1.73 -3.77 9.34
CA VAL A 87 1.77 -2.80 8.23
C VAL A 87 3.14 -2.76 7.55
N THR A 88 3.58 -3.91 7.09
CA THR A 88 4.93 -4.15 6.54
C THR A 88 4.93 -5.36 5.62
N ASN A 89 6.01 -5.55 4.88
CA ASN A 89 6.26 -6.75 4.06
C ASN A 89 7.76 -7.08 4.02
N ALA A 90 8.09 -8.20 3.39
CA ALA A 90 9.48 -8.67 3.24
C ALA A 90 10.27 -7.92 2.15
N ASP A 91 9.62 -7.11 1.32
CA ASP A 91 10.23 -6.33 0.24
C ASP A 91 9.59 -4.95 0.13
N LEU A 92 10.21 -3.95 0.75
CA LEU A 92 9.70 -2.57 0.73
C LEU A 92 9.94 -1.87 -0.63
N THR A 93 10.76 -2.42 -1.53
CA THR A 93 11.02 -1.81 -2.84
C THR A 93 9.84 -1.88 -3.77
N LEU A 94 9.05 -2.96 -3.72
CA LEU A 94 7.85 -3.12 -4.54
C LEU A 94 6.86 -1.96 -4.40
N GLU A 95 6.86 -1.30 -3.25
CA GLU A 95 5.94 -0.20 -2.99
C GLU A 95 6.47 1.15 -3.50
N PHE A 96 7.78 1.28 -3.71
CA PHE A 96 8.41 2.55 -4.06
C PHE A 96 8.84 2.60 -5.52
N VAL A 97 9.43 1.51 -6.01
CA VAL A 97 10.01 1.43 -7.35
C VAL A 97 9.28 0.34 -8.14
N ARG A 98 8.00 0.57 -8.40
CA ARG A 98 7.16 -0.39 -9.12
C ARG A 98 7.45 -0.34 -10.62
N PRO A 99 7.46 -1.49 -11.31
CA PRO A 99 7.54 -1.50 -12.78
C PRO A 99 6.34 -0.80 -13.41
N ASP A 100 5.21 -0.73 -12.69
CA ASP A 100 3.91 -0.23 -13.12
C ASP A 100 3.73 1.28 -12.87
N GLY A 101 4.75 1.98 -12.34
CA GLY A 101 4.66 3.41 -12.04
C GLY A 101 5.47 3.79 -10.80
N LEU A 102 5.98 5.02 -10.78
CA LEU A 102 6.77 5.52 -9.67
C LEU A 102 5.88 5.99 -8.53
N SER A 103 5.89 5.27 -7.40
CA SER A 103 5.35 5.77 -6.14
C SER A 103 6.20 6.95 -5.67
N LEU A 104 5.59 8.11 -5.48
CA LEU A 104 6.32 9.33 -5.20
C LEU A 104 6.13 9.81 -3.76
N GLU A 105 4.89 9.94 -3.32
CA GLU A 105 4.59 10.59 -2.04
C GLU A 105 5.17 9.83 -0.84
N THR A 106 5.02 8.51 -0.82
CA THR A 106 5.47 7.67 0.30
C THR A 106 6.97 7.72 0.50
N PRO A 107 7.83 7.39 -0.49
CA PRO A 107 9.27 7.45 -0.30
C PRO A 107 9.77 8.88 -0.06
N PHE A 108 9.16 9.89 -0.68
CA PHE A 108 9.54 11.28 -0.47
C PHE A 108 9.27 11.74 0.97
N ILE A 109 8.06 11.48 1.50
CA ILE A 109 7.70 11.83 2.87
C ILE A 109 8.58 11.09 3.86
N TRP A 110 8.80 9.78 3.63
CA TRP A 110 9.65 8.96 4.50
C TRP A 110 11.09 9.46 4.51
N GLY A 111 11.70 9.73 3.36
CA GLY A 111 13.06 10.26 3.26
C GLY A 111 13.22 11.61 3.97
N VAL A 112 12.28 12.54 3.78
CA VAL A 112 12.25 13.83 4.49
C VAL A 112 12.11 13.65 6.01
N MET A 113 11.25 12.73 6.45
CA MET A 113 11.04 12.42 7.87
C MET A 113 12.32 11.88 8.51
N VAL A 114 12.97 10.92 7.87
CA VAL A 114 14.20 10.29 8.36
C VAL A 114 15.36 11.26 8.35
N ALA A 115 15.53 12.08 7.31
CA ALA A 115 16.56 13.12 7.22
C ALA A 115 16.46 14.17 8.34
N GLY A 116 15.27 14.29 8.96
CA GLY A 116 15.00 15.25 10.03
C GLY A 116 14.75 14.64 11.42
N GLN A 117 14.77 13.31 11.56
CA GLN A 117 14.24 12.60 12.73
C GLN A 117 14.95 12.95 14.07
N GLU A 118 16.23 13.32 14.04
CA GLU A 118 17.02 13.66 15.23
C GLU A 118 16.88 15.12 15.65
N ARG A 119 16.22 15.94 14.83
CA ARG A 119 16.03 17.36 15.13
C ARG A 119 14.93 17.54 16.19
N ARG A 120 15.19 18.42 17.19
CA ARG A 120 14.19 18.78 18.19
C ARG A 120 12.92 19.31 17.50
N GLY A 121 11.76 18.77 17.87
CA GLY A 121 10.47 19.18 17.32
C GLY A 121 10.22 18.70 15.87
N ALA A 122 10.83 17.59 15.42
CA ALA A 122 10.70 17.04 14.07
C ALA A 122 9.24 16.91 13.62
N MET A 123 8.33 16.38 14.46
CA MET A 123 6.90 16.26 14.15
C MET A 123 6.21 17.60 13.91
N VAL A 124 6.51 18.62 14.72
CA VAL A 124 5.93 19.97 14.57
C VAL A 124 6.42 20.60 13.27
N ARG A 125 7.73 20.49 13.00
CA ARG A 125 8.33 20.99 11.75
C ARG A 125 7.67 20.35 10.52
N GLN A 126 7.43 19.07 10.53
CA GLN A 126 6.80 18.36 9.41
C GLN A 126 5.43 18.94 9.08
N VAL A 127 4.63 19.28 10.09
CA VAL A 127 3.32 19.94 9.89
C VAL A 127 3.51 21.36 9.34
N LEU A 128 4.45 22.14 9.88
CA LEU A 128 4.72 23.51 9.43
C LEU A 128 5.29 23.57 8.01
N GLU A 129 6.06 22.58 7.62
CA GLU A 129 6.71 22.47 6.30
C GLU A 129 5.84 21.83 5.22
N ALA A 130 4.61 21.44 5.53
CA ALA A 130 3.70 20.76 4.58
C ALA A 130 3.47 21.52 3.25
N ARG A 131 3.51 22.87 3.28
CA ARG A 131 3.43 23.67 2.04
C ARG A 131 4.72 23.59 1.23
N LYS A 132 5.88 23.62 1.91
CA LYS A 132 7.20 23.46 1.27
C LYS A 132 7.32 22.08 0.65
N GLN A 133 6.90 21.04 1.37
CA GLN A 133 6.88 19.67 0.89
C GLN A 133 6.03 19.51 -0.38
N ARG A 134 4.81 20.09 -0.42
CA ARG A 134 3.96 20.07 -1.61
C ARG A 134 4.60 20.77 -2.82
N ARG A 135 5.33 21.86 -2.60
CA ARG A 135 6.08 22.53 -3.68
C ARG A 135 7.26 21.70 -4.13
N ALA A 136 8.00 21.12 -3.20
CA ALA A 136 9.18 20.30 -3.50
C ALA A 136 8.82 19.06 -4.32
N ILE A 137 7.77 18.32 -3.92
CA ILE A 137 7.31 17.12 -4.65
C ILE A 137 6.75 17.45 -6.05
N ALA A 138 6.38 18.71 -6.30
CA ALA A 138 5.93 19.19 -7.59
C ALA A 138 7.07 19.78 -8.47
N THR A 139 8.31 19.76 -8.01
CA THR A 139 9.48 20.30 -8.74
C THR A 139 9.69 19.54 -10.06
N ILE A 140 10.11 20.28 -11.08
CA ILE A 140 10.52 19.75 -12.38
C ILE A 140 11.93 20.29 -12.69
N PRO A 141 12.90 19.43 -13.01
CA PRO A 141 12.85 17.96 -12.97
C PRO A 141 12.71 17.44 -11.51
N LEU A 142 12.06 16.31 -11.36
CA LEU A 142 11.79 15.71 -10.03
C LEU A 142 13.08 15.37 -9.25
N GLY A 143 14.19 15.14 -9.96
CA GLY A 143 15.52 14.90 -9.35
C GLY A 143 16.07 16.08 -8.54
N ARG A 144 15.37 17.22 -8.48
CA ARG A 144 15.70 18.37 -7.63
C ARG A 144 14.75 18.54 -6.43
N ALA A 145 13.84 17.60 -6.23
CA ALA A 145 12.83 17.70 -5.17
C ALA A 145 13.44 17.66 -3.77
N ASP A 146 14.48 16.87 -3.55
CA ASP A 146 15.22 16.78 -2.31
C ASP A 146 15.98 18.08 -2.00
N GLU A 147 16.65 18.67 -2.97
CA GLU A 147 17.30 19.99 -2.81
C GLU A 147 16.27 21.08 -2.47
N ALA A 148 15.12 21.08 -3.14
CA ALA A 148 14.03 22.01 -2.86
C ALA A 148 13.45 21.84 -1.45
N MET A 149 13.42 20.62 -0.92
CA MET A 149 12.91 20.32 0.43
C MET A 149 13.97 20.42 1.51
N LEU A 150 15.14 19.81 1.32
CA LEU A 150 16.16 19.62 2.34
C LEU A 150 17.31 20.64 2.24
N GLY A 151 17.45 21.36 1.12
CA GLY A 151 18.57 22.24 0.80
C GLY A 151 19.86 21.48 0.44
N ARG A 152 19.78 20.19 0.22
CA ARG A 152 20.86 19.28 -0.18
C ARG A 152 20.33 18.08 -0.95
N ARG A 153 21.19 17.39 -1.67
CA ARG A 153 20.89 16.08 -2.22
C ARG A 153 20.75 15.04 -1.11
N ASP A 154 19.88 14.05 -1.34
CA ASP A 154 19.64 12.95 -0.42
C ASP A 154 19.77 11.63 -1.17
N ASP A 155 20.74 10.80 -0.76
CA ASP A 155 21.10 9.58 -1.49
C ASP A 155 19.94 8.59 -1.61
N TYR A 156 19.13 8.44 -0.54
CA TYR A 156 17.96 7.58 -0.56
C TYR A 156 16.91 8.05 -1.61
N LEU A 157 16.60 9.35 -1.64
CA LEU A 157 15.64 9.89 -2.61
C LEU A 157 16.18 9.83 -4.04
N GLN A 158 17.48 10.04 -4.23
CA GLN A 158 18.11 9.88 -5.55
C GLN A 158 18.09 8.43 -6.01
N ASP A 159 18.37 7.45 -5.12
CA ASP A 159 18.28 6.03 -5.45
C ASP A 159 16.88 5.64 -5.99
N ILE A 160 15.82 6.10 -5.33
CA ILE A 160 14.42 5.86 -5.74
C ILE A 160 14.13 6.41 -7.17
N LEU A 161 14.73 7.53 -7.52
CA LEU A 161 14.48 8.19 -8.82
C LEU A 161 15.32 7.62 -9.96
N VAL A 162 16.48 7.03 -9.67
CA VAL A 162 17.46 6.60 -10.68
C VAL A 162 17.41 5.09 -10.94
N HIS A 163 17.04 4.30 -9.94
CA HIS A 163 17.06 2.84 -10.02
C HIS A 163 15.64 2.29 -10.18
N ASP A 164 15.40 1.53 -11.23
CA ASP A 164 14.15 0.78 -11.42
C ASP A 164 14.09 -0.48 -10.53
N SER A 165 12.94 -1.15 -10.51
CA SER A 165 12.70 -2.32 -9.66
C SER A 165 13.62 -3.52 -9.95
N GLY A 166 14.21 -3.60 -11.14
CA GLY A 166 15.14 -4.67 -11.52
C GLY A 166 16.61 -4.38 -11.18
N SER A 167 16.91 -3.23 -10.59
CA SER A 167 18.28 -2.83 -10.27
C SER A 167 18.87 -3.69 -9.14
N GLU A 168 20.13 -4.13 -9.31
CA GLU A 168 20.91 -4.79 -8.26
C GLU A 168 21.05 -3.93 -7.00
N ARG A 169 20.81 -2.62 -7.10
CA ARG A 169 20.78 -1.70 -5.95
C ARG A 169 19.80 -2.16 -4.87
N TRP A 170 18.75 -2.88 -5.26
CA TRP A 170 17.69 -3.36 -4.35
C TRP A 170 17.90 -4.79 -3.84
N ALA A 171 18.86 -5.55 -4.36
CA ALA A 171 19.07 -6.97 -4.01
C ALA A 171 19.25 -7.21 -2.51
N GLY A 172 19.91 -6.31 -1.79
CA GLY A 172 20.17 -6.43 -0.35
C GLY A 172 18.96 -6.14 0.55
N ILE A 173 17.85 -5.62 -0.01
CA ILE A 173 16.67 -5.20 0.76
C ILE A 173 15.42 -6.04 0.46
N ASP A 174 15.49 -6.96 -0.49
CA ASP A 174 14.46 -7.95 -0.76
C ASP A 174 14.68 -9.22 0.06
N HIS A 175 13.78 -9.47 1.00
CA HIS A 175 13.77 -10.66 1.85
C HIS A 175 12.68 -11.68 1.45
N THR A 176 12.01 -11.51 0.32
CA THR A 176 10.91 -12.41 -0.11
C THR A 176 11.33 -13.87 -0.22
N ALA A 177 12.55 -14.13 -0.70
CA ALA A 177 13.11 -15.48 -0.77
C ALA A 177 13.34 -16.13 0.62
N ARG A 178 13.31 -15.36 1.70
CA ARG A 178 13.48 -15.84 3.08
C ARG A 178 12.16 -16.18 3.75
N VAL A 179 11.05 -15.61 3.28
CA VAL A 179 9.71 -15.87 3.85
C VAL A 179 9.40 -17.36 3.95
N PRO A 180 9.66 -18.21 2.93
CA PRO A 180 9.44 -19.65 3.02
C PRO A 180 10.30 -20.36 4.08
N LEU A 181 11.41 -19.77 4.48
CA LEU A 181 12.36 -20.37 5.43
C LEU A 181 12.01 -20.09 6.90
N VAL A 182 11.12 -19.12 7.15
CA VAL A 182 10.68 -18.75 8.49
C VAL A 182 9.94 -19.91 9.15
N GLN A 183 10.41 -20.34 10.33
CA GLN A 183 9.81 -21.41 11.12
C GLN A 183 8.89 -20.89 12.26
N ALA A 184 9.15 -19.67 12.70
CA ALA A 184 8.38 -19.05 13.76
C ALA A 184 6.91 -18.88 13.36
N PRO A 185 5.94 -19.09 14.25
CA PRO A 185 4.56 -18.69 14.05
C PRO A 185 4.44 -17.20 13.74
N VAL A 186 3.61 -16.85 12.76
CA VAL A 186 3.45 -15.47 12.30
C VAL A 186 2.00 -15.01 12.48
N SER A 187 1.81 -13.83 13.06
CA SER A 187 0.52 -13.13 13.10
C SER A 187 0.66 -11.71 12.53
N SER A 188 0.19 -11.52 11.29
CA SER A 188 0.27 -10.25 10.57
C SER A 188 -0.91 -9.35 10.88
N VAL A 189 -0.64 -8.05 11.10
CA VAL A 189 -1.67 -7.00 11.26
C VAL A 189 -1.53 -5.97 10.15
N ALA A 190 -2.58 -5.75 9.36
CA ALA A 190 -2.59 -4.91 8.16
C ALA A 190 -3.79 -3.96 8.15
N GLY A 191 -3.79 -3.02 7.21
CA GLY A 191 -4.90 -2.11 6.95
C GLY A 191 -5.30 -2.10 5.48
N TRP A 192 -6.62 -1.98 5.19
CA TRP A 192 -7.11 -1.90 3.81
C TRP A 192 -6.54 -0.72 3.03
N TYR A 193 -6.15 0.35 3.72
CA TYR A 193 -5.55 1.54 3.15
C TYR A 193 -4.07 1.70 3.54
N ASP A 194 -3.41 0.57 3.86
CA ASP A 194 -1.98 0.57 4.15
C ASP A 194 -1.14 0.45 2.89
N ILE A 195 -0.01 1.17 2.88
CA ILE A 195 0.93 1.23 1.75
C ILE A 195 1.62 -0.12 1.46
N PHE A 196 1.66 -1.05 2.42
CA PHE A 196 2.34 -2.34 2.29
C PHE A 196 1.40 -3.54 2.15
N LEU A 197 0.07 -3.30 2.09
CA LEU A 197 -0.92 -4.38 2.09
C LEU A 197 -0.69 -5.46 1.01
N PRO A 198 -0.42 -5.15 -0.28
CA PRO A 198 -0.22 -6.18 -1.29
C PRO A 198 0.96 -7.11 -0.98
N GLY A 199 2.09 -6.55 -0.58
CA GLY A 199 3.27 -7.32 -0.18
C GLY A 199 3.03 -8.14 1.09
N GLN A 200 2.33 -7.58 2.07
CA GLN A 200 1.99 -8.29 3.31
C GLN A 200 1.06 -9.48 3.05
N LEU A 201 0.08 -9.34 2.16
CA LEU A 201 -0.80 -10.45 1.73
C LEU A 201 -0.05 -11.50 0.92
N ARG A 202 0.93 -11.12 0.09
CA ARG A 202 1.83 -12.04 -0.61
C ARG A 202 2.63 -12.88 0.40
N ASP A 203 3.25 -12.25 1.39
CA ASP A 203 4.06 -12.92 2.40
C ASP A 203 3.21 -13.87 3.25
N PHE A 204 2.00 -13.44 3.66
CA PHE A 204 1.02 -14.30 4.31
C PHE A 204 0.64 -15.49 3.44
N GLY A 205 0.29 -15.26 2.16
CA GLY A 205 -0.08 -16.30 1.21
C GLY A 205 1.04 -17.33 0.99
N THR A 206 2.31 -16.90 0.99
CA THR A 206 3.47 -17.78 0.91
C THR A 206 3.54 -18.73 2.11
N LEU A 207 3.37 -18.22 3.33
CA LEU A 207 3.36 -19.06 4.54
C LEU A 207 2.12 -19.97 4.60
N GLN A 208 0.96 -19.47 4.19
CA GLN A 208 -0.29 -20.25 4.11
C GLN A 208 -0.14 -21.45 3.15
N ALA A 209 0.41 -21.21 1.96
CA ALA A 209 0.63 -22.26 0.96
C ALA A 209 1.59 -23.35 1.44
N LEU A 210 2.50 -23.06 2.37
CA LEU A 210 3.43 -24.00 3.01
C LEU A 210 2.82 -24.69 4.25
N GLY A 211 1.54 -24.45 4.57
CA GLY A 211 0.88 -25.05 5.72
C GLY A 211 1.40 -24.54 7.06
N ARG A 212 2.00 -23.34 7.12
CA ARG A 212 2.54 -22.74 8.36
C ARG A 212 1.48 -22.17 9.30
N ASN A 213 0.21 -22.19 8.89
CA ASN A 213 -0.95 -21.65 9.64
C ASN A 213 -0.73 -20.22 10.17
N PRO A 214 -0.29 -19.26 9.32
CA PRO A 214 -0.11 -17.89 9.75
C PRO A 214 -1.47 -17.26 10.11
N ARG A 215 -1.46 -16.22 10.96
CA ARG A 215 -2.63 -15.38 11.22
C ARG A 215 -2.54 -14.07 10.47
N LEU A 216 -3.71 -13.57 10.05
CA LEU A 216 -3.88 -12.28 9.38
C LEU A 216 -5.04 -11.52 10.02
N THR A 217 -4.83 -10.26 10.32
CA THR A 217 -5.89 -9.32 10.69
C THR A 217 -5.80 -8.10 9.79
N VAL A 218 -6.88 -7.75 9.06
CA VAL A 218 -6.92 -6.57 8.20
C VAL A 218 -8.08 -5.68 8.61
N GLY A 219 -7.76 -4.48 9.12
CA GLY A 219 -8.76 -3.50 9.55
C GLY A 219 -8.94 -2.35 8.55
N PRO A 220 -9.87 -1.41 8.81
CA PRO A 220 -10.15 -0.26 7.94
C PRO A 220 -9.10 0.84 8.11
N TRP A 221 -7.86 0.47 8.31
CA TRP A 221 -6.78 1.35 8.74
C TRP A 221 -5.92 1.83 7.58
N THR A 222 -5.34 3.03 7.78
CA THR A 222 -4.18 3.54 7.05
C THR A 222 -2.91 3.24 7.83
N HIS A 223 -1.76 3.53 7.25
CA HIS A 223 -0.43 3.29 7.86
C HIS A 223 -0.25 3.91 9.27
N SER A 224 -0.98 4.97 9.58
CA SER A 224 -0.82 5.73 10.84
C SER A 224 -2.09 5.76 11.71
N SER A 225 -3.03 4.86 11.49
CA SER A 225 -4.28 4.80 12.25
C SER A 225 -4.01 4.40 13.71
N PRO A 226 -4.52 5.15 14.72
CA PRO A 226 -4.31 4.81 16.14
C PRO A 226 -4.89 3.45 16.51
N GLU A 227 -6.01 3.07 15.93
CA GLU A 227 -6.68 1.78 16.16
C GLU A 227 -5.82 0.59 15.71
N LEU A 228 -5.05 0.77 14.63
CA LEU A 228 -4.05 -0.20 14.17
C LEU A 228 -3.01 -0.50 15.26
N PHE A 229 -2.49 0.53 15.93
CA PHE A 229 -1.48 0.35 16.98
C PHE A 229 -2.06 -0.35 18.21
N SER A 230 -3.33 -0.09 18.55
CA SER A 230 -4.04 -0.77 19.63
C SER A 230 -4.23 -2.25 19.33
N GLU A 231 -4.68 -2.58 18.12
CA GLU A 231 -4.84 -3.98 17.68
C GLU A 231 -3.49 -4.70 17.63
N SER A 232 -2.46 -4.02 17.13
CA SER A 232 -1.09 -4.55 17.07
C SER A 232 -0.52 -4.89 18.46
N LEU A 233 -0.76 -4.04 19.44
CA LEU A 233 -0.38 -4.31 20.82
C LEU A 233 -1.17 -5.50 21.41
N ASN A 234 -2.47 -5.55 21.17
CA ASN A 234 -3.32 -6.66 21.62
C ASN A 234 -2.86 -8.00 21.02
N GLU A 235 -2.57 -8.03 19.72
CA GLU A 235 -2.08 -9.25 19.06
C GLU A 235 -0.68 -9.63 19.55
N THR A 236 0.21 -8.66 19.80
CA THR A 236 1.53 -8.94 20.40
C THR A 236 1.40 -9.57 21.77
N LEU A 237 0.47 -9.10 22.58
CA LEU A 237 0.22 -9.66 23.91
C LEU A 237 -0.48 -11.03 23.86
N ALA A 238 -1.51 -11.16 23.02
CA ALA A 238 -2.28 -12.39 22.94
C ALA A 238 -1.50 -13.54 22.26
N PHE A 239 -0.88 -13.24 21.11
CA PHE A 239 -0.15 -14.23 20.31
C PHE A 239 1.29 -14.40 20.79
N GLY A 240 2.03 -13.30 20.92
CA GLY A 240 3.46 -13.33 21.27
C GLY A 240 3.70 -13.87 22.69
N LEU A 241 2.90 -13.45 23.67
CA LEU A 241 3.06 -13.92 25.05
C LEU A 241 2.68 -15.40 25.21
N ALA A 242 1.64 -15.87 24.49
CA ALA A 242 1.26 -17.28 24.51
C ALA A 242 2.42 -18.16 24.00
N HIS A 243 2.98 -17.85 22.83
CA HIS A 243 4.10 -18.59 22.29
C HIS A 243 5.37 -18.50 23.15
N ALA A 244 5.66 -17.32 23.73
CA ALA A 244 6.79 -17.15 24.66
C ALA A 244 6.67 -18.03 25.93
N ARG A 245 5.44 -18.38 26.31
CA ARG A 245 5.14 -19.27 27.45
C ARG A 245 4.92 -20.74 27.06
N GLY A 246 5.10 -21.09 25.78
CA GLY A 246 4.79 -22.43 25.28
C GLY A 246 3.31 -22.78 25.32
N GLN A 247 2.42 -21.78 25.30
CA GLN A 247 0.97 -21.93 25.36
C GLN A 247 0.34 -21.70 23.98
N ALA A 248 -0.83 -22.31 23.75
CA ALA A 248 -1.61 -21.99 22.55
C ALA A 248 -2.18 -20.55 22.65
N PRO A 249 -2.09 -19.76 21.59
CA PRO A 249 -2.74 -18.45 21.56
C PRO A 249 -4.28 -18.60 21.51
N PRO A 250 -5.06 -17.55 21.87
CA PRO A 250 -6.51 -17.58 21.80
C PRO A 250 -7.02 -18.14 20.47
N ASN A 251 -8.02 -19.02 20.52
CA ASN A 251 -8.56 -19.66 19.33
C ASN A 251 -9.35 -18.66 18.48
N ARG A 252 -9.07 -18.63 17.16
CA ARG A 252 -9.82 -17.93 16.14
C ARG A 252 -9.48 -18.50 14.76
N GLU A 253 -10.27 -18.17 13.76
CA GLU A 253 -9.91 -18.46 12.38
C GLU A 253 -8.60 -17.73 11.97
N PRO A 254 -7.83 -18.31 11.04
CA PRO A 254 -6.55 -17.72 10.60
C PRO A 254 -6.67 -16.29 10.07
N VAL A 255 -7.75 -15.99 9.35
CA VAL A 255 -7.94 -14.69 8.69
C VAL A 255 -9.13 -13.95 9.30
N ARG A 256 -8.89 -12.73 9.78
CA ARG A 256 -9.88 -11.83 10.36
C ARG A 256 -9.88 -10.51 9.59
N LEU A 257 -11.00 -10.22 8.92
CA LEU A 257 -11.15 -9.07 8.03
C LEU A 257 -12.25 -8.13 8.52
N TRP A 258 -11.97 -6.83 8.48
CA TRP A 258 -13.02 -5.83 8.60
C TRP A 258 -13.75 -5.68 7.25
N MET A 259 -15.02 -6.05 7.22
CA MET A 259 -15.88 -5.87 6.06
C MET A 259 -16.34 -4.43 5.97
N MET A 260 -15.72 -3.65 5.08
CA MET A 260 -16.12 -2.27 4.83
C MET A 260 -17.51 -2.23 4.19
N GLY A 261 -18.29 -1.19 4.46
CA GLY A 261 -19.70 -1.10 4.03
C GLY A 261 -20.66 -1.86 4.94
N GLU A 262 -20.28 -3.02 5.49
CA GLU A 262 -20.96 -3.68 6.61
C GLU A 262 -20.54 -3.09 7.95
N GLU A 263 -19.28 -2.65 8.05
CA GLU A 263 -18.63 -2.10 9.25
C GLU A 263 -18.57 -3.15 10.40
N ALA A 264 -18.20 -4.39 10.07
CA ALA A 264 -18.12 -5.50 11.01
C ALA A 264 -16.89 -6.40 10.75
N TRP A 265 -16.40 -7.05 11.81
CA TRP A 265 -15.38 -8.08 11.70
C TRP A 265 -15.98 -9.41 11.24
N ARG A 266 -15.27 -10.08 10.31
CA ARG A 266 -15.57 -11.46 9.92
C ARG A 266 -14.29 -12.30 9.93
N GLU A 267 -14.46 -13.58 10.21
CA GLU A 267 -13.38 -14.56 10.23
C GLU A 267 -13.50 -15.55 9.08
N PHE A 268 -12.36 -15.97 8.55
CA PHE A 268 -12.26 -16.84 7.38
C PHE A 268 -11.10 -17.84 7.54
N PRO A 269 -11.20 -19.03 6.92
CA PRO A 269 -10.17 -20.07 7.03
C PRO A 269 -8.89 -19.75 6.23
N SER A 270 -8.96 -18.85 5.24
CA SER A 270 -7.83 -18.54 4.34
C SER A 270 -7.95 -17.16 3.69
N TRP A 271 -6.86 -16.71 3.09
CA TRP A 271 -6.84 -15.57 2.17
C TRP A 271 -6.32 -16.01 0.79
N PRO A 272 -6.98 -15.69 -0.36
CA PRO A 272 -8.36 -15.18 -0.39
C PRO A 272 -9.34 -16.16 0.25
N PRO A 273 -10.46 -15.68 0.83
CA PRO A 273 -11.46 -16.58 1.41
C PRO A 273 -12.15 -17.44 0.33
N PRO A 274 -12.54 -18.69 0.64
CA PRO A 274 -13.38 -19.48 -0.22
C PRO A 274 -14.78 -18.86 -0.38
N GLY A 275 -15.48 -19.21 -1.46
CA GLY A 275 -16.83 -18.72 -1.73
C GLY A 275 -16.88 -17.35 -2.42
N TYR A 276 -15.75 -16.82 -2.89
CA TYR A 276 -15.68 -15.61 -3.73
C TYR A 276 -15.06 -15.95 -5.08
N GLY A 277 -15.70 -15.52 -6.16
CA GLY A 277 -15.26 -15.79 -7.52
C GLY A 277 -15.33 -14.54 -8.42
N PRO A 278 -14.64 -14.55 -9.58
CA PRO A 278 -14.57 -13.39 -10.46
C PRO A 278 -15.91 -13.09 -11.11
N THR A 279 -16.44 -11.91 -10.91
CA THR A 279 -17.58 -11.34 -11.62
C THR A 279 -17.11 -10.14 -12.42
N ARG A 280 -17.41 -10.15 -13.72
CA ARG A 280 -17.00 -9.11 -14.66
C ARG A 280 -18.10 -8.05 -14.78
N PHE A 281 -17.75 -6.79 -14.59
CA PHE A 281 -18.61 -5.63 -14.85
C PHE A 281 -18.02 -4.84 -16.02
N ALA A 282 -18.70 -4.90 -17.17
CA ALA A 282 -18.26 -4.24 -18.41
C ALA A 282 -18.56 -2.74 -18.37
N LEU A 283 -17.61 -1.94 -18.86
CA LEU A 283 -17.80 -0.54 -19.17
C LEU A 283 -18.64 -0.40 -20.44
N GLY A 284 -19.47 0.63 -20.50
CA GLY A 284 -20.36 0.86 -21.64
C GLY A 284 -20.62 2.34 -21.88
N ALA A 285 -21.31 2.62 -22.97
CA ALA A 285 -21.66 3.96 -23.42
C ALA A 285 -22.33 4.78 -22.31
N ARG A 286 -22.07 6.10 -22.31
CA ARG A 286 -22.68 7.07 -21.37
C ARG A 286 -22.39 6.76 -19.89
N GLY A 287 -21.21 6.22 -19.61
CA GLY A 287 -20.80 5.92 -18.24
C GLY A 287 -21.53 4.74 -17.60
N ALA A 288 -22.06 3.81 -18.40
CA ALA A 288 -22.70 2.60 -17.88
C ALA A 288 -21.65 1.61 -17.39
N LEU A 289 -21.99 0.88 -16.32
CA LEU A 289 -21.27 -0.28 -15.81
C LEU A 289 -22.27 -1.41 -15.60
N SER A 290 -22.04 -2.58 -16.16
CA SER A 290 -23.01 -3.69 -16.12
C SER A 290 -22.32 -5.05 -16.06
N ALA A 291 -22.92 -5.99 -15.30
CA ALA A 291 -22.52 -7.39 -15.33
C ALA A 291 -23.10 -8.14 -16.56
N GLU A 292 -23.95 -7.51 -17.34
CA GLU A 292 -24.48 -8.06 -18.59
C GLU A 292 -23.45 -8.03 -19.71
N ALA A 293 -23.78 -8.69 -20.84
CA ALA A 293 -22.95 -8.72 -22.02
C ALA A 293 -22.65 -7.28 -22.53
N PRO A 294 -21.42 -7.01 -23.02
CA PRO A 294 -21.06 -5.70 -23.54
C PRO A 294 -21.98 -5.29 -24.71
N GLY A 295 -22.37 -4.00 -24.72
CA GLY A 295 -23.13 -3.41 -25.81
C GLY A 295 -22.29 -3.11 -27.05
N ALA A 296 -22.77 -2.20 -27.89
CA ALA A 296 -22.04 -1.73 -29.08
C ALA A 296 -20.66 -1.16 -28.72
N THR A 297 -19.69 -1.36 -29.61
CA THR A 297 -18.33 -0.83 -29.48
C THR A 297 -18.32 0.70 -29.61
N GLY A 298 -17.53 1.34 -28.76
CA GLY A 298 -17.28 2.78 -28.74
C GLY A 298 -16.14 3.12 -27.81
N HIS A 299 -15.86 4.41 -27.65
CA HIS A 299 -14.91 4.89 -26.68
C HIS A 299 -15.36 6.21 -26.04
N ASP A 300 -14.90 6.46 -24.83
CA ASP A 300 -14.94 7.76 -24.17
C ASP A 300 -13.51 8.34 -24.15
N GLY A 301 -13.39 9.67 -24.32
CA GLY A 301 -12.11 10.35 -24.34
C GLY A 301 -11.98 11.38 -23.24
N TYR A 302 -10.73 11.64 -22.84
CA TYR A 302 -10.36 12.74 -21.95
C TYR A 302 -8.97 13.25 -22.27
N ARG A 303 -8.71 14.50 -21.87
CA ARG A 303 -7.38 15.08 -22.00
C ARG A 303 -6.68 15.10 -20.65
N TYR A 304 -5.51 14.45 -20.57
CA TYR A 304 -4.64 14.51 -19.41
C TYR A 304 -3.55 15.55 -19.62
N ASP A 305 -3.36 16.43 -18.64
CA ASP A 305 -2.26 17.40 -18.62
C ASP A 305 -1.41 17.19 -17.37
N ALA A 306 -0.17 16.74 -17.55
CA ALA A 306 0.75 16.55 -16.44
C ALA A 306 1.17 17.86 -15.73
N ALA A 307 0.85 19.05 -16.30
CA ALA A 307 1.02 20.34 -15.63
C ALA A 307 -0.13 20.63 -14.62
N ASP A 308 -1.35 20.07 -14.86
CA ASP A 308 -2.48 20.06 -13.93
C ASP A 308 -2.93 18.61 -13.65
N PRO A 309 -2.10 17.79 -13.00
CA PRO A 309 -2.33 16.35 -12.91
C PRO A 309 -3.57 16.03 -12.07
N THR A 310 -4.24 14.92 -12.40
CA THR A 310 -5.35 14.38 -11.59
C THR A 310 -4.88 14.23 -10.15
N PRO A 311 -5.52 14.90 -9.16
CA PRO A 311 -5.05 14.87 -7.78
C PRO A 311 -5.38 13.55 -7.07
N ALA A 312 -4.53 13.14 -6.15
CA ALA A 312 -4.81 12.04 -5.26
C ALA A 312 -5.89 12.43 -4.23
N ALA A 313 -6.97 11.67 -4.16
CA ALA A 313 -8.05 11.82 -3.19
C ALA A 313 -8.21 10.54 -2.38
N GLY A 314 -7.93 10.58 -1.08
CA GLY A 314 -8.03 9.40 -0.21
C GLY A 314 -7.17 8.22 -0.63
N GLY A 315 -7.61 7.01 -0.30
CA GLY A 315 -6.92 5.77 -0.64
C GLY A 315 -5.65 5.56 0.15
N VAL A 316 -4.74 4.80 -0.45
CA VAL A 316 -3.48 4.39 0.16
C VAL A 316 -2.47 5.52 0.04
N ARG A 317 -2.23 6.22 1.14
CA ARG A 317 -1.26 7.33 1.19
C ARG A 317 -0.56 7.36 2.54
N MET A 318 0.74 7.64 2.52
CA MET A 318 1.49 7.93 3.73
C MET A 318 1.43 9.43 4.02
N ILE A 319 0.54 9.82 4.93
CA ILE A 319 0.45 11.21 5.41
C ILE A 319 0.74 11.18 6.89
N VAL A 320 1.71 11.99 7.31
CA VAL A 320 2.02 12.15 8.72
C VAL A 320 0.87 12.88 9.41
N SER A 321 0.45 12.35 10.55
CA SER A 321 -0.67 12.83 11.35
C SER A 321 -0.65 14.36 11.52
N GLY A 322 -1.73 15.01 11.13
CA GLY A 322 -1.96 16.44 11.30
C GLY A 322 -3.44 16.77 11.12
N LEU A 323 -3.82 18.02 11.42
CA LEU A 323 -5.17 18.54 11.18
C LEU A 323 -5.52 18.35 9.69
N GLY A 324 -6.44 17.44 9.39
CA GLY A 324 -6.89 17.12 8.03
C GLY A 324 -6.38 15.81 7.43
N ALA A 325 -5.47 15.06 8.08
CA ALA A 325 -4.99 13.77 7.56
C ALA A 325 -6.14 12.79 7.24
N LYS A 326 -7.16 12.71 8.10
CA LYS A 326 -8.37 11.89 7.86
C LYS A 326 -9.19 12.28 6.63
N ARG A 327 -8.99 13.48 6.07
CA ARG A 327 -9.64 13.94 4.83
C ARG A 327 -8.81 13.66 3.57
N LEU A 328 -7.57 13.19 3.75
CA LEU A 328 -6.61 13.04 2.67
C LEU A 328 -6.19 11.57 2.43
N THR A 329 -6.51 10.66 3.37
CA THR A 329 -6.16 9.23 3.29
C THR A 329 -7.38 8.36 3.60
N GLY A 330 -7.33 7.08 3.24
CA GLY A 330 -8.41 6.14 3.49
C GLY A 330 -9.67 6.49 2.70
N ARG A 331 -10.83 6.34 3.33
CA ARG A 331 -12.15 6.56 2.70
C ARG A 331 -12.50 8.05 2.67
N VAL A 332 -12.65 8.62 1.48
CA VAL A 332 -13.04 10.03 1.29
C VAL A 332 -14.13 10.16 0.24
N ASP A 333 -14.81 11.31 0.22
CA ASP A 333 -15.77 11.65 -0.83
C ASP A 333 -15.04 12.02 -2.13
N ASN A 334 -15.37 11.35 -3.22
CA ASN A 334 -14.72 11.51 -4.52
C ASN A 334 -15.48 12.39 -5.50
N ARG A 335 -16.65 12.95 -5.14
CA ARG A 335 -17.50 13.74 -6.05
C ARG A 335 -16.78 14.92 -6.69
N GLU A 336 -15.90 15.58 -5.93
CA GLU A 336 -15.10 16.70 -6.45
C GLU A 336 -14.09 16.21 -7.52
N LEU A 337 -13.46 15.07 -7.29
CA LEU A 337 -12.55 14.43 -8.25
C LEU A 337 -13.30 13.97 -9.51
N GLU A 338 -14.47 13.37 -9.32
CA GLU A 338 -15.33 12.85 -10.41
C GLU A 338 -15.89 13.98 -11.32
N ALA A 339 -15.94 15.20 -10.84
CA ALA A 339 -16.37 16.36 -11.62
C ALA A 339 -15.28 16.91 -12.57
N ARG A 340 -14.04 16.41 -12.46
CA ARG A 340 -12.93 16.83 -13.34
C ARG A 340 -13.10 16.26 -14.74
N PRO A 341 -12.75 17.03 -15.80
CA PRO A 341 -12.86 16.57 -17.19
C PRO A 341 -11.84 15.49 -17.56
N ASP A 342 -10.80 15.27 -16.74
CA ASP A 342 -9.78 14.24 -16.91
C ASP A 342 -10.09 12.94 -16.14
N VAL A 343 -11.34 12.78 -15.66
CA VAL A 343 -11.79 11.58 -14.93
C VAL A 343 -13.06 11.03 -15.58
N LEU A 344 -12.96 9.87 -16.22
CA LEU A 344 -14.14 9.13 -16.70
C LEU A 344 -14.78 8.35 -15.57
N VAL A 345 -16.10 8.28 -15.57
CA VAL A 345 -16.92 7.67 -14.51
C VAL A 345 -17.92 6.68 -15.11
N TYR A 346 -17.88 5.43 -14.65
CA TYR A 346 -18.81 4.37 -15.05
C TYR A 346 -19.52 3.83 -13.80
N SER A 347 -20.87 3.72 -13.86
CA SER A 347 -21.67 3.31 -12.70
C SER A 347 -22.74 2.32 -13.06
N THR A 348 -23.01 1.37 -12.14
CA THR A 348 -24.18 0.50 -12.24
C THR A 348 -25.48 1.30 -11.99
N PRO A 349 -26.65 0.81 -12.39
CA PRO A 349 -27.90 1.16 -11.74
C PRO A 349 -27.81 0.94 -10.21
N PRO A 350 -28.76 1.48 -9.40
CA PRO A 350 -28.84 1.09 -8.00
C PRO A 350 -28.92 -0.44 -7.87
N LEU A 351 -28.10 -1.01 -6.99
CA LEU A 351 -28.07 -2.44 -6.76
C LEU A 351 -29.40 -2.92 -6.16
N GLU A 352 -29.96 -3.99 -6.67
CA GLU A 352 -31.19 -4.60 -6.14
C GLU A 352 -30.93 -5.36 -4.82
N ARG A 353 -29.71 -5.87 -4.66
CA ARG A 353 -29.25 -6.62 -3.48
C ARG A 353 -27.83 -6.23 -3.12
N ASP A 354 -27.43 -6.57 -1.90
CA ASP A 354 -26.05 -6.40 -1.47
C ASP A 354 -25.09 -7.19 -2.38
N VAL A 355 -23.92 -6.59 -2.68
CA VAL A 355 -22.84 -7.26 -3.41
C VAL A 355 -21.60 -7.24 -2.53
N GLU A 356 -21.14 -8.43 -2.13
CA GLU A 356 -19.90 -8.57 -1.37
C GLU A 356 -18.73 -8.81 -2.32
N VAL A 357 -17.63 -8.09 -2.07
CA VAL A 357 -16.38 -8.19 -2.82
C VAL A 357 -15.26 -8.44 -1.84
N VAL A 358 -14.62 -9.62 -1.88
CA VAL A 358 -13.51 -9.98 -0.98
C VAL A 358 -12.39 -10.64 -1.77
N GLY A 359 -11.25 -9.99 -1.86
CA GLY A 359 -10.08 -10.51 -2.58
C GLY A 359 -9.39 -9.49 -3.46
N ASN A 360 -8.67 -9.98 -4.48
CA ASN A 360 -7.93 -9.18 -5.43
C ASN A 360 -8.86 -8.63 -6.51
N VAL A 361 -8.85 -7.32 -6.68
CA VAL A 361 -9.61 -6.61 -7.72
C VAL A 361 -8.71 -6.36 -8.93
N THR A 362 -9.24 -6.55 -10.13
CA THR A 362 -8.51 -6.32 -11.39
C THR A 362 -9.36 -5.51 -12.35
N ALA A 363 -8.77 -4.56 -13.06
CA ALA A 363 -9.40 -3.92 -14.21
C ALA A 363 -8.68 -4.35 -15.50
N GLU A 364 -9.44 -4.50 -16.57
CA GLU A 364 -8.98 -4.74 -17.94
C GLU A 364 -9.53 -3.60 -18.78
N ILE A 365 -8.65 -2.68 -19.17
CA ILE A 365 -9.01 -1.45 -19.87
C ILE A 365 -8.39 -1.45 -21.26
N TRP A 366 -9.21 -1.44 -22.30
CA TRP A 366 -8.78 -1.15 -23.67
C TRP A 366 -8.51 0.33 -23.78
N PHE A 367 -7.24 0.66 -23.92
CA PHE A 367 -6.73 2.02 -23.79
C PHE A 367 -5.86 2.42 -24.97
N LYS A 368 -5.95 3.69 -25.35
CA LYS A 368 -5.07 4.32 -26.30
C LYS A 368 -4.79 5.76 -25.87
N SER A 369 -3.59 6.23 -26.17
CA SER A 369 -3.16 7.62 -25.94
C SER A 369 -2.66 8.24 -27.24
N SER A 370 -2.67 9.58 -27.33
CA SER A 370 -2.01 10.31 -28.42
C SER A 370 -0.48 10.34 -28.32
N VAL A 371 0.10 9.78 -27.24
CA VAL A 371 1.54 9.66 -27.00
C VAL A 371 1.88 8.25 -26.50
N PRO A 372 3.10 7.74 -26.75
CA PRO A 372 3.46 6.37 -26.36
C PRO A 372 3.61 6.18 -24.85
N PHE A 373 3.89 7.23 -24.08
CA PHE A 373 4.10 7.15 -22.64
C PHE A 373 2.90 7.76 -21.89
N ALA A 374 2.13 6.92 -21.23
CA ALA A 374 0.95 7.34 -20.48
C ALA A 374 0.70 6.43 -19.28
N ASP A 375 -0.03 6.94 -18.30
CA ASP A 375 -0.49 6.15 -17.17
C ASP A 375 -1.98 5.87 -17.27
N VAL A 376 -2.41 4.71 -16.77
CA VAL A 376 -3.81 4.36 -16.58
C VAL A 376 -4.05 4.10 -15.10
N PHE A 377 -4.86 4.93 -14.49
CA PHE A 377 -5.30 4.82 -13.10
C PHE A 377 -6.76 4.40 -13.06
N VAL A 378 -7.07 3.37 -12.27
CA VAL A 378 -8.43 2.88 -12.05
C VAL A 378 -8.76 2.88 -10.58
N ARG A 379 -9.95 3.37 -10.23
CA ARG A 379 -10.47 3.37 -8.86
C ARG A 379 -11.86 2.78 -8.79
N LEU A 380 -12.08 1.91 -7.82
CA LEU A 380 -13.38 1.39 -7.43
C LEU A 380 -13.97 2.26 -6.32
N CYS A 381 -15.23 2.67 -6.47
CA CYS A 381 -15.97 3.47 -5.50
C CYS A 381 -17.33 2.85 -5.19
N ASP A 382 -17.81 3.12 -3.97
CA ASP A 382 -19.16 2.85 -3.49
C ASP A 382 -19.96 4.15 -3.47
N VAL A 383 -21.06 4.22 -4.23
CA VAL A 383 -21.94 5.41 -4.26
C VAL A 383 -23.20 5.09 -3.49
N ASP A 384 -23.40 5.79 -2.38
CA ASP A 384 -24.57 5.60 -1.53
C ASP A 384 -25.85 6.23 -2.11
N GLY A 385 -27.01 5.98 -1.48
CA GLY A 385 -28.31 6.51 -1.91
C GLY A 385 -28.42 8.03 -1.90
N SER A 386 -27.49 8.75 -1.24
CA SER A 386 -27.40 10.22 -1.27
C SER A 386 -26.53 10.74 -2.43
N GLY A 387 -25.89 9.84 -3.18
CA GLY A 387 -24.97 10.17 -4.27
C GLY A 387 -23.54 10.46 -3.81
N ARG A 388 -23.19 10.24 -2.54
CA ARG A 388 -21.81 10.34 -2.05
C ARG A 388 -21.01 9.17 -2.59
N SER A 389 -19.90 9.47 -3.27
CA SER A 389 -18.98 8.47 -3.84
C SER A 389 -17.77 8.28 -2.93
N THR A 390 -17.60 7.08 -2.38
CA THR A 390 -16.52 6.76 -1.45
C THR A 390 -15.57 5.74 -2.07
N ASN A 391 -14.28 6.04 -2.10
CA ASN A 391 -13.27 5.13 -2.66
C ASN A 391 -13.14 3.83 -1.84
N VAL A 392 -13.02 2.71 -2.55
CA VAL A 392 -12.81 1.36 -2.00
C VAL A 392 -11.36 0.93 -2.19
N CYS A 393 -10.90 0.82 -3.42
CA CYS A 393 -9.52 0.51 -3.77
C CYS A 393 -9.16 1.10 -5.14
N ASP A 394 -7.88 1.10 -5.47
CA ASP A 394 -7.38 1.66 -6.73
C ASP A 394 -6.05 1.03 -7.15
N GLY A 395 -5.65 1.28 -8.39
CA GLY A 395 -4.38 0.84 -8.96
C GLY A 395 -3.97 1.71 -10.14
N LEU A 396 -2.68 1.65 -10.51
CA LEU A 396 -2.11 2.39 -11.62
C LEU A 396 -1.12 1.49 -12.37
N VAL A 397 -1.08 1.67 -13.70
CA VAL A 397 -0.06 1.08 -14.58
C VAL A 397 0.49 2.17 -15.51
N SER A 398 1.83 2.21 -15.66
CA SER A 398 2.53 3.07 -16.62
C SER A 398 2.82 2.30 -17.90
N LEU A 399 2.51 2.90 -19.04
CA LEU A 399 2.66 2.33 -20.39
C LEU A 399 3.80 3.01 -21.15
N ARG A 400 4.42 2.26 -22.06
CA ARG A 400 5.50 2.72 -22.94
C ARG A 400 5.13 2.65 -24.44
N THR A 401 3.97 2.08 -24.77
CA THR A 401 3.40 1.94 -26.13
C THR A 401 1.91 2.26 -26.10
N ALA A 402 1.53 3.30 -25.35
CA ALA A 402 0.14 3.67 -25.15
C ALA A 402 -0.52 4.27 -26.42
N ASP A 403 0.26 4.65 -27.44
CA ASP A 403 -0.22 5.10 -28.74
C ASP A 403 -0.79 3.97 -29.62
N GLU A 404 -0.62 2.72 -29.21
CA GLU A 404 -1.27 1.55 -29.79
C GLU A 404 -2.45 1.11 -28.91
N LEU A 405 -3.62 0.87 -29.53
CA LEU A 405 -4.80 0.36 -28.80
C LEU A 405 -4.50 -1.04 -28.24
N SER A 406 -4.53 -1.20 -26.94
CA SER A 406 -4.26 -2.47 -26.28
C SER A 406 -5.08 -2.65 -25.00
N CYS A 407 -5.26 -3.91 -24.59
CA CYS A 407 -5.91 -4.24 -23.33
C CYS A 407 -4.89 -4.16 -22.18
N VAL A 408 -5.04 -3.18 -21.33
CA VAL A 408 -4.19 -2.96 -20.16
C VAL A 408 -4.82 -3.64 -18.94
N ARG A 409 -4.06 -4.51 -18.30
CA ARG A 409 -4.48 -5.15 -17.04
C ARG A 409 -3.92 -4.38 -15.86
N ILE A 410 -4.79 -3.89 -14.98
CA ILE A 410 -4.45 -3.12 -13.80
C ILE A 410 -4.85 -3.91 -12.56
N ALA A 411 -3.87 -4.24 -11.70
CA ALA A 411 -4.15 -4.79 -10.38
C ALA A 411 -4.51 -3.62 -9.44
N LEU A 412 -5.71 -3.65 -8.87
CA LEU A 412 -6.10 -2.74 -7.81
C LEU A 412 -5.69 -3.33 -6.46
N TRP A 413 -5.65 -2.49 -5.41
CA TRP A 413 -5.46 -2.97 -4.03
C TRP A 413 -6.51 -4.02 -3.68
N PRO A 414 -6.15 -5.08 -2.97
CA PRO A 414 -7.11 -6.05 -2.41
C PRO A 414 -8.10 -5.37 -1.47
N THR A 415 -9.30 -5.92 -1.35
CA THR A 415 -10.35 -5.33 -0.50
C THR A 415 -11.27 -6.37 0.11
N ALA A 416 -11.99 -5.98 1.16
CA ALA A 416 -13.20 -6.63 1.64
C ALA A 416 -14.27 -5.56 1.86
N HIS A 417 -15.26 -5.52 0.96
CA HIS A 417 -16.28 -4.48 0.93
C HIS A 417 -17.65 -5.05 0.58
N ARG A 418 -18.69 -4.60 1.27
CA ARG A 418 -20.08 -4.84 0.95
C ARG A 418 -20.70 -3.60 0.35
N PHE A 419 -21.05 -3.64 -0.94
CA PHE A 419 -21.92 -2.67 -1.57
C PHE A 419 -23.35 -2.99 -1.19
N ARG A 420 -24.05 -2.06 -0.56
CA ARG A 420 -25.42 -2.29 -0.09
C ARG A 420 -26.45 -2.16 -1.21
N SER A 421 -27.59 -2.81 -1.06
CA SER A 421 -28.77 -2.56 -1.89
C SER A 421 -29.10 -1.06 -1.92
N GLY A 422 -29.47 -0.55 -3.10
CA GLY A 422 -29.66 0.89 -3.35
C GLY A 422 -28.38 1.70 -3.62
N HIS A 423 -27.20 1.19 -3.28
CA HIS A 423 -25.91 1.78 -3.66
C HIS A 423 -25.57 1.48 -5.13
N ARG A 424 -24.51 2.06 -5.64
CA ARG A 424 -23.96 1.79 -6.97
C ARG A 424 -22.49 1.42 -6.87
N ILE A 425 -22.07 0.43 -7.66
CA ILE A 425 -20.66 0.19 -7.95
C ILE A 425 -20.25 1.23 -8.98
N ARG A 426 -19.14 1.92 -8.73
CA ARG A 426 -18.59 2.94 -9.62
C ARG A 426 -17.12 2.69 -9.89
N VAL A 427 -16.72 2.90 -11.15
CA VAL A 427 -15.33 2.86 -11.61
C VAL A 427 -14.97 4.23 -12.13
N GLN A 428 -13.83 4.75 -11.67
CA GLN A 428 -13.17 5.93 -12.23
C GLN A 428 -11.98 5.48 -13.07
N VAL A 429 -11.77 6.10 -14.22
CA VAL A 429 -10.57 5.93 -15.07
C VAL A 429 -9.97 7.30 -15.33
N SER A 430 -8.66 7.43 -15.09
CA SER A 430 -7.89 8.65 -15.32
C SER A 430 -6.42 8.30 -15.62
N SER A 431 -5.55 9.29 -15.80
CA SER A 431 -4.12 9.08 -16.09
C SER A 431 -3.20 9.53 -14.96
N GLY A 432 -3.68 9.55 -13.72
CA GLY A 432 -2.83 9.93 -12.61
C GLY A 432 -3.52 9.93 -11.24
N SER A 433 -2.70 10.07 -10.21
CA SER A 433 -3.13 10.28 -8.81
C SER A 433 -1.98 10.98 -8.08
N PHE A 434 -1.73 12.25 -8.46
CA PHE A 434 -0.62 13.05 -7.92
C PHE A 434 -0.97 13.65 -6.55
N PRO A 435 -0.06 13.65 -5.57
CA PRO A 435 1.35 13.21 -5.62
C PRO A 435 1.61 11.75 -5.21
N ARG A 436 0.58 10.91 -5.01
CA ARG A 436 0.80 9.50 -4.65
C ARG A 436 1.71 8.81 -5.65
N PHE A 437 1.44 8.98 -6.93
CA PHE A 437 2.32 8.59 -8.03
C PHE A 437 2.95 9.82 -8.69
N ALA A 438 4.15 9.66 -9.24
CA ALA A 438 4.78 10.68 -10.04
C ALA A 438 3.94 10.97 -11.30
N ARG A 439 4.02 12.20 -11.79
CA ARG A 439 3.39 12.58 -13.06
C ARG A 439 4.15 11.94 -14.20
N ASN A 440 3.48 11.21 -15.07
CA ASN A 440 4.10 10.79 -16.33
C ASN A 440 4.34 12.01 -17.21
N PRO A 441 5.59 12.31 -17.62
CA PRO A 441 5.87 13.48 -18.44
C PRO A 441 5.35 13.36 -19.89
N GLY A 442 4.95 12.15 -20.34
CA GLY A 442 4.51 11.87 -21.70
C GLY A 442 5.65 11.82 -22.74
N THR A 443 6.90 12.03 -22.32
CA THR A 443 8.08 12.13 -23.20
C THR A 443 8.93 10.87 -23.24
N GLY A 444 8.73 9.94 -22.28
CA GLY A 444 9.61 8.77 -22.09
C GLY A 444 10.92 9.07 -21.37
N GLU A 445 11.18 10.34 -21.05
CA GLU A 445 12.33 10.73 -20.24
C GLU A 445 12.16 10.26 -18.77
N SER A 446 13.28 10.03 -18.10
CA SER A 446 13.26 9.70 -16.67
C SER A 446 12.59 10.82 -15.84
N HIS A 447 11.78 10.47 -14.88
CA HIS A 447 11.20 11.43 -13.92
C HIS A 447 12.26 12.31 -13.25
N ALA A 448 13.48 11.76 -13.03
CA ALA A 448 14.57 12.50 -12.41
C ALA A 448 15.05 13.69 -13.25
N THR A 449 14.99 13.59 -14.58
CA THR A 449 15.60 14.55 -15.51
C THR A 449 14.61 15.26 -16.43
N ALA A 450 13.39 14.75 -16.58
CA ALA A 450 12.37 15.33 -17.44
C ALA A 450 12.07 16.79 -17.06
N THR A 451 12.18 17.69 -18.02
CA THR A 451 11.88 19.12 -17.86
C THR A 451 10.66 19.55 -18.64
N ARG A 452 10.20 18.73 -19.58
CA ARG A 452 9.04 18.96 -20.43
C ARG A 452 7.91 18.05 -20.05
N LEU A 453 6.70 18.59 -19.97
CA LEU A 453 5.45 17.86 -19.81
C LEU A 453 4.63 17.95 -21.09
N VAL A 454 4.07 16.83 -21.53
CA VAL A 454 3.25 16.74 -22.74
C VAL A 454 1.84 16.34 -22.32
N ALA A 455 0.88 17.20 -22.66
CA ALA A 455 -0.53 16.84 -22.51
C ALA A 455 -0.94 15.87 -23.63
N ALA A 456 -1.78 14.89 -23.30
CA ALA A 456 -2.18 13.84 -24.21
C ALA A 456 -3.69 13.59 -24.18
N ASP A 457 -4.25 13.23 -25.34
CA ASP A 457 -5.62 12.80 -25.46
C ASP A 457 -5.69 11.27 -25.26
N GLN A 458 -6.56 10.84 -24.36
CA GLN A 458 -6.72 9.46 -23.92
C GLN A 458 -8.06 8.90 -24.41
N GLU A 459 -8.07 7.64 -24.79
CA GLU A 459 -9.28 6.90 -25.19
C GLU A 459 -9.44 5.63 -24.35
N VAL A 460 -10.63 5.46 -23.78
CA VAL A 460 -11.05 4.23 -23.09
C VAL A 460 -12.14 3.58 -23.93
N TRP A 461 -11.81 2.44 -24.52
CA TRP A 461 -12.70 1.70 -25.42
C TRP A 461 -13.56 0.71 -24.64
N PHE A 462 -14.77 0.46 -25.12
CA PHE A 462 -15.74 -0.47 -24.55
C PHE A 462 -16.58 -1.17 -25.64
N GLY A 463 -17.35 -2.16 -25.23
CA GLY A 463 -18.25 -2.90 -26.10
C GLY A 463 -17.69 -4.26 -26.54
N VAL A 464 -18.34 -4.89 -27.54
CA VAL A 464 -18.05 -6.29 -27.90
C VAL A 464 -16.67 -6.53 -28.45
N ASP A 465 -16.09 -5.56 -29.19
CA ASP A 465 -14.77 -5.70 -29.79
C ASP A 465 -13.63 -5.34 -28.83
N HIS A 466 -13.90 -4.45 -27.86
CA HIS A 466 -12.94 -3.94 -26.91
C HIS A 466 -13.54 -3.92 -25.49
N PRO A 467 -13.76 -5.10 -24.86
CA PRO A 467 -14.57 -5.22 -23.66
C PRO A 467 -13.81 -4.79 -22.39
N SER A 468 -13.64 -3.47 -22.19
CA SER A 468 -13.15 -2.96 -20.92
C SER A 468 -14.06 -3.31 -19.77
N ALA A 469 -13.48 -3.69 -18.64
CA ALA A 469 -14.25 -4.10 -17.47
C ALA A 469 -13.44 -3.98 -16.18
N ILE A 470 -14.15 -3.97 -15.04
CA ILE A 470 -13.59 -4.32 -13.74
C ILE A 470 -14.03 -5.76 -13.39
N VAL A 471 -13.10 -6.53 -12.83
CA VAL A 471 -13.32 -7.90 -12.36
C VAL A 471 -13.27 -7.90 -10.84
N LEU A 472 -14.40 -8.19 -10.22
CA LEU A 472 -14.59 -8.17 -8.77
C LEU A 472 -14.71 -9.59 -8.23
N PRO A 473 -13.98 -9.99 -7.19
CA PRO A 473 -14.19 -11.26 -6.49
C PRO A 473 -15.47 -11.18 -5.65
N THR A 474 -16.63 -11.51 -6.25
CA THR A 474 -17.92 -11.45 -5.57
C THR A 474 -18.27 -12.77 -4.92
N ALA A 475 -19.14 -12.73 -3.88
CA ALA A 475 -19.69 -13.96 -3.29
C ALA A 475 -20.36 -14.81 -4.36
N VAL A 476 -19.97 -16.09 -4.43
CA VAL A 476 -20.60 -17.09 -5.32
C VAL A 476 -21.91 -17.54 -4.67
N ALA A 477 -23.01 -17.52 -5.43
CA ALA A 477 -24.33 -17.89 -4.93
C ALA A 477 -24.42 -19.38 -4.56
#